data_ee13ca88eaa24420e63424c4d732ce50
#
_entry.id   ee13ca88eaa24420e63424c4d732ce50
#
_cell.length_a   1.000
_cell.length_b   1.000
_cell.length_c   1.000
_cell.angle_alpha   90.00
_cell.angle_beta   90.00
_cell.angle_gamma   90.00
#
_symmetry.space_group_name_H-M   'P 1'
#
loop_
_entity.id
_entity.type
_entity.pdbx_description
1 polymer ?
#
loop_
_entity_poly.entity_id
_entity_poly.type
_entity_poly.pdbx_seq_one_letter_code
_entity_poly.pdbx_strand_id
1 'polypeptide(L)'
;MLNMKNIDRKVVATVAVFLLLAVVYFIPKPVLRMALPEIVVKYRIVGPLLTLSLAGIFLAPRLMTLAMIFSLCGDYMGAAGNFIGQMSFFAAAHAMLIAFFVQRFRTLPADLQACRYQESVPDGAPARKGVRAKALTVICSATAAAALLTFALTCIIPHVPAGVTRIGCVIYAVLICSMLALSMLQRHGLFALGAALFLFSDIILSWHRFVSPVPYSKYLIMITYYSGQLILWLTAVAKDEYKTRCQTC
;
A
#
# COMPACT_ATOMS: atom_id res chain seq x y z
N MET A 1 1.01 -20.33 -2.04
CA MET A 1 0.61 -20.31 -3.47
C MET A 1 -0.87 -20.00 -3.56
N LEU A 2 -1.26 -18.94 -4.29
CA LEU A 2 -2.67 -18.63 -4.54
C LEU A 2 -3.29 -19.80 -5.35
N ASN A 3 -4.33 -20.42 -4.81
CA ASN A 3 -5.03 -21.48 -5.50
C ASN A 3 -5.81 -20.88 -6.68
N MET A 4 -5.27 -21.01 -7.89
CA MET A 4 -5.79 -20.38 -9.11
C MET A 4 -7.18 -20.89 -9.56
N LYS A 5 -7.74 -21.92 -8.93
CA LYS A 5 -9.04 -22.49 -9.34
C LYS A 5 -10.27 -21.67 -8.93
N ASN A 6 -10.13 -20.65 -8.05
CA ASN A 6 -11.25 -19.85 -7.54
C ASN A 6 -11.06 -18.32 -7.71
N ILE A 7 -10.24 -17.89 -8.67
CA ILE A 7 -10.14 -16.47 -8.96
C ILE A 7 -11.42 -16.04 -9.70
N ASP A 8 -12.21 -15.20 -9.07
CA ASP A 8 -13.41 -14.61 -9.68
C ASP A 8 -13.02 -13.90 -11.00
N ARG A 9 -13.74 -14.19 -12.09
CA ARG A 9 -13.51 -13.55 -13.41
C ARG A 9 -13.46 -12.02 -13.32
N LYS A 10 -14.20 -11.43 -12.37
CA LYS A 10 -14.21 -9.99 -12.11
C LYS A 10 -12.86 -9.50 -11.59
N VAL A 11 -12.19 -10.26 -10.72
CA VAL A 11 -10.84 -9.91 -10.22
C VAL A 11 -9.83 -9.97 -11.37
N VAL A 12 -9.86 -11.01 -12.18
CA VAL A 12 -8.97 -11.14 -13.36
C VAL A 12 -9.16 -9.97 -14.33
N ALA A 13 -10.41 -9.64 -14.64
CA ALA A 13 -10.73 -8.50 -15.53
C ALA A 13 -10.22 -7.17 -14.95
N THR A 14 -10.43 -6.96 -13.63
CA THR A 14 -9.92 -5.76 -12.93
C THR A 14 -8.40 -5.65 -13.04
N VAL A 15 -7.67 -6.74 -12.77
CA VAL A 15 -6.21 -6.76 -12.89
C VAL A 15 -5.76 -6.49 -14.31
N ALA A 16 -6.41 -7.09 -15.31
CA ALA A 16 -6.07 -6.88 -16.72
C ALA A 16 -6.24 -5.40 -17.13
N VAL A 17 -7.36 -4.77 -16.77
CA VAL A 17 -7.61 -3.34 -17.05
C VAL A 17 -6.63 -2.44 -16.28
N PHE A 18 -6.37 -2.74 -15.00
CA PHE A 18 -5.37 -2.02 -14.21
C PHE A 18 -3.99 -2.04 -14.87
N LEU A 19 -3.51 -3.23 -15.26
CA LEU A 19 -2.21 -3.40 -15.91
C LEU A 19 -2.15 -2.69 -17.25
N LEU A 20 -3.21 -2.76 -18.05
CA LEU A 20 -3.30 -2.03 -19.32
C LEU A 20 -3.14 -0.53 -19.09
N LEU A 21 -3.88 0.05 -18.15
CA LEU A 21 -3.80 1.48 -17.83
C LEU A 21 -2.47 1.87 -17.19
N ALA A 22 -1.87 1.00 -16.40
CA ALA A 22 -0.52 1.19 -15.87
C ALA A 22 0.53 1.23 -17.00
N VAL A 23 0.41 0.35 -18.00
CA VAL A 23 1.29 0.39 -19.20
C VAL A 23 1.08 1.68 -19.98
N VAL A 24 -0.17 2.10 -20.22
CA VAL A 24 -0.50 3.37 -20.88
C VAL A 24 0.14 4.57 -20.17
N TYR A 25 0.24 4.55 -18.83
CA TYR A 25 0.92 5.60 -18.11
C TYR A 25 2.40 5.76 -18.51
N PHE A 26 3.10 4.66 -18.83
CA PHE A 26 4.53 4.69 -19.19
C PHE A 26 4.80 5.09 -20.65
N ILE A 27 3.78 5.10 -21.52
CA ILE A 27 3.93 5.57 -22.90
C ILE A 27 4.36 7.05 -22.90
N PRO A 28 5.35 7.46 -23.72
CA PRO A 28 5.79 8.83 -23.81
C PRO A 28 4.65 9.81 -24.17
N LYS A 29 4.63 10.97 -23.50
CA LYS A 29 3.57 11.99 -23.74
C LYS A 29 3.40 12.38 -25.21
N PRO A 30 4.48 12.60 -26.01
CA PRO A 30 4.31 12.95 -27.43
C PRO A 30 3.53 11.90 -28.22
N VAL A 31 3.78 10.62 -27.97
CA VAL A 31 3.09 9.51 -28.65
C VAL A 31 1.59 9.51 -28.29
N LEU A 32 1.26 9.66 -27.02
CA LEU A 32 -0.13 9.69 -26.57
C LEU A 32 -0.91 10.90 -27.09
N ARG A 33 -0.26 12.06 -27.22
CA ARG A 33 -0.88 13.28 -27.76
C ARG A 33 -1.31 13.17 -29.22
N MET A 34 -0.73 12.22 -29.96
CA MET A 34 -1.16 11.95 -31.32
C MET A 34 -2.52 11.23 -31.39
N ALA A 35 -2.92 10.53 -30.33
CA ALA A 35 -4.14 9.72 -30.30
C ALA A 35 -5.18 10.18 -29.27
N LEU A 36 -4.79 10.96 -28.25
CA LEU A 36 -5.63 11.31 -27.11
C LEU A 36 -5.61 12.82 -26.81
N PRO A 37 -6.72 13.38 -26.31
CA PRO A 37 -6.79 14.76 -25.86
C PRO A 37 -5.78 15.04 -24.73
N GLU A 38 -5.25 16.27 -24.67
CA GLU A 38 -4.25 16.71 -23.68
C GLU A 38 -4.70 16.46 -22.23
N ILE A 39 -5.98 16.63 -21.93
CA ILE A 39 -6.57 16.37 -20.62
C ILE A 39 -6.41 14.91 -20.20
N VAL A 40 -6.63 13.97 -21.12
CA VAL A 40 -6.49 12.53 -20.86
C VAL A 40 -5.02 12.18 -20.64
N VAL A 41 -4.13 12.74 -21.47
CA VAL A 41 -2.68 12.53 -21.31
C VAL A 41 -2.15 13.09 -19.99
N LYS A 42 -2.69 14.22 -19.55
CA LYS A 42 -2.34 14.84 -18.26
C LYS A 42 -2.74 13.97 -17.08
N TYR A 43 -3.99 13.48 -17.06
CA TYR A 43 -4.57 12.74 -15.93
C TYR A 43 -4.50 11.21 -16.04
N ARG A 44 -3.73 10.67 -16.98
CA ARG A 44 -3.58 9.22 -17.17
C ARG A 44 -3.08 8.44 -15.95
N ILE A 45 -2.40 9.13 -15.02
CA ILE A 45 -1.94 8.57 -13.74
C ILE A 45 -3.10 8.05 -12.89
N VAL A 46 -4.28 8.63 -13.03
CA VAL A 46 -5.49 8.32 -12.27
C VAL A 46 -6.11 6.96 -12.69
N GLY A 47 -5.89 6.55 -13.95
CA GLY A 47 -6.56 5.39 -14.56
C GLY A 47 -6.42 4.08 -13.76
N PRO A 48 -5.21 3.64 -13.39
CA PRO A 48 -5.04 2.40 -12.64
C PRO A 48 -5.80 2.39 -11.32
N LEU A 49 -5.70 3.46 -10.52
CA LEU A 49 -6.39 3.56 -9.22
C LEU A 49 -7.91 3.70 -9.38
N LEU A 50 -8.39 4.33 -10.44
CA LEU A 50 -9.82 4.38 -10.78
C LEU A 50 -10.37 2.96 -10.94
N THR A 51 -9.64 2.08 -11.63
CA THR A 51 -10.03 0.69 -11.81
C THR A 51 -10.16 -0.05 -10.48
N LEU A 52 -9.17 0.06 -9.58
CA LEU A 52 -9.21 -0.57 -8.26
C LEU A 52 -10.31 0.02 -7.38
N SER A 53 -10.55 1.34 -7.46
CA SER A 53 -11.59 2.02 -6.69
C SER A 53 -12.98 1.55 -7.10
N LEU A 54 -13.27 1.52 -8.40
CA LEU A 54 -14.58 1.07 -8.92
C LEU A 54 -14.82 -0.42 -8.64
N ALA A 55 -13.83 -1.27 -8.91
CA ALA A 55 -13.94 -2.69 -8.60
C ALA A 55 -14.05 -2.94 -7.09
N GLY A 56 -13.36 -2.13 -6.28
CA GLY A 56 -13.37 -2.22 -4.83
C GLY A 56 -14.75 -2.03 -4.21
N ILE A 57 -15.63 -1.21 -4.82
CA ILE A 57 -17.00 -1.00 -4.34
C ILE A 57 -17.76 -2.34 -4.20
N PHE A 58 -17.48 -3.28 -5.10
CA PHE A 58 -18.18 -4.58 -5.17
C PHE A 58 -17.35 -5.76 -4.63
N LEU A 59 -16.02 -5.66 -4.64
CA LEU A 59 -15.13 -6.79 -4.41
C LEU A 59 -14.29 -6.67 -3.14
N ALA A 60 -13.98 -5.44 -2.68
CA ALA A 60 -13.04 -5.22 -1.58
C ALA A 60 -13.77 -4.78 -0.29
N PRO A 61 -13.13 -4.95 0.89
CA PRO A 61 -13.61 -4.36 2.13
C PRO A 61 -13.73 -2.84 2.03
N ARG A 62 -14.75 -2.24 2.67
CA ARG A 62 -15.05 -0.80 2.58
C ARG A 62 -13.84 0.11 2.87
N LEU A 63 -13.07 -0.19 3.91
CA LEU A 63 -11.89 0.61 4.27
C LEU A 63 -10.79 0.52 3.21
N MET A 64 -10.59 -0.65 2.58
CA MET A 64 -9.67 -0.80 1.46
C MET A 64 -10.14 0.01 0.24
N THR A 65 -11.44 -0.05 -0.07
CA THR A 65 -12.02 0.75 -1.16
C THR A 65 -11.84 2.25 -0.93
N LEU A 66 -12.08 2.72 0.30
CA LEU A 66 -11.85 4.13 0.66
C LEU A 66 -10.37 4.53 0.53
N ALA A 67 -9.45 3.64 0.91
CA ALA A 67 -8.03 3.87 0.72
C ALA A 67 -7.68 4.04 -0.77
N MET A 68 -8.24 3.21 -1.66
CA MET A 68 -8.04 3.34 -3.11
C MET A 68 -8.63 4.65 -3.66
N ILE A 69 -9.82 5.05 -3.20
CA ILE A 69 -10.45 6.32 -3.60
C ILE A 69 -9.62 7.52 -3.16
N PHE A 70 -9.12 7.53 -1.91
CA PHE A 70 -8.24 8.61 -1.47
C PHE A 70 -6.91 8.65 -2.22
N SER A 71 -6.33 7.48 -2.53
CA SER A 71 -5.13 7.40 -3.38
C SER A 71 -5.39 7.96 -4.78
N LEU A 72 -6.54 7.62 -5.38
CA LEU A 72 -7.01 8.17 -6.65
C LEU A 72 -7.11 9.72 -6.61
N CYS A 73 -7.70 10.28 -5.55
CA CYS A 73 -7.77 11.73 -5.35
C CYS A 73 -6.38 12.35 -5.19
N GLY A 74 -5.47 11.66 -4.51
CA GLY A 74 -4.06 12.05 -4.40
C GLY A 74 -3.37 12.13 -5.75
N ASP A 75 -3.54 11.11 -6.60
CA ASP A 75 -3.00 11.07 -7.97
C ASP A 75 -3.55 12.23 -8.82
N TYR A 76 -4.86 12.50 -8.71
CA TYR A 76 -5.50 13.62 -9.39
C TYR A 76 -4.88 14.97 -8.97
N MET A 77 -4.75 15.20 -7.66
CA MET A 77 -4.16 16.43 -7.11
C MET A 77 -2.69 16.57 -7.51
N GLY A 78 -1.93 15.47 -7.53
CA GLY A 78 -0.55 15.45 -8.03
C GLY A 78 -0.45 15.82 -9.49
N ALA A 79 -1.32 15.28 -10.35
CA ALA A 79 -1.41 15.64 -11.77
C ALA A 79 -1.84 17.11 -11.99
N ALA A 80 -2.67 17.64 -11.09
CA ALA A 80 -3.06 19.04 -11.09
C ALA A 80 -1.94 20.00 -10.61
N GLY A 81 -0.85 19.45 -10.02
CA GLY A 81 0.26 20.25 -9.47
C GLY A 81 0.03 20.72 -8.03
N ASN A 82 -1.02 20.27 -7.37
CA ASN A 82 -1.33 20.62 -5.98
C ASN A 82 -0.71 19.60 -5.02
N PHE A 83 0.52 19.89 -4.57
CA PHE A 83 1.25 18.98 -3.67
C PHE A 83 0.60 18.81 -2.29
N ILE A 84 0.09 19.89 -1.70
CA ILE A 84 -0.56 19.81 -0.38
C ILE A 84 -1.81 18.94 -0.48
N GLY A 85 -2.62 19.13 -1.51
CA GLY A 85 -3.78 18.27 -1.78
C GLY A 85 -3.37 16.80 -1.99
N GLN A 86 -2.34 16.56 -2.80
CA GLN A 86 -1.79 15.22 -3.02
C GLN A 86 -1.40 14.54 -1.71
N MET A 87 -0.58 15.21 -0.90
CA MET A 87 -0.12 14.71 0.40
C MET A 87 -1.28 14.45 1.36
N SER A 88 -2.26 15.36 1.42
CA SER A 88 -3.42 15.22 2.30
C SER A 88 -4.29 14.01 1.94
N PHE A 89 -4.54 13.80 0.66
CA PHE A 89 -5.31 12.63 0.21
C PHE A 89 -4.55 11.32 0.41
N PHE A 90 -3.25 11.28 0.18
CA PHE A 90 -2.46 10.08 0.50
C PHE A 90 -2.37 9.84 2.01
N ALA A 91 -2.28 10.88 2.85
CA ALA A 91 -2.39 10.74 4.30
C ALA A 91 -3.72 10.10 4.71
N ALA A 92 -4.84 10.54 4.11
CA ALA A 92 -6.15 9.92 4.33
C ALA A 92 -6.19 8.46 3.85
N ALA A 93 -5.57 8.13 2.71
CA ALA A 93 -5.45 6.76 2.24
C ALA A 93 -4.70 5.88 3.25
N HIS A 94 -3.56 6.35 3.80
CA HIS A 94 -2.82 5.64 4.83
C HIS A 94 -3.64 5.46 6.11
N ALA A 95 -4.40 6.48 6.52
CA ALA A 95 -5.29 6.37 7.68
C ALA A 95 -6.37 5.29 7.46
N MET A 96 -6.94 5.16 6.25
CA MET A 96 -7.88 4.09 5.91
C MET A 96 -7.22 2.71 5.90
N LEU A 97 -5.99 2.58 5.40
CA LEU A 97 -5.22 1.33 5.46
C LEU A 97 -4.90 0.94 6.91
N ILE A 98 -4.52 1.89 7.75
CA ILE A 98 -4.33 1.68 9.19
C ILE A 98 -5.62 1.15 9.82
N ALA A 99 -6.75 1.82 9.58
CA ALA A 99 -8.05 1.40 10.07
C ALA A 99 -8.43 0.00 9.58
N PHE A 100 -8.16 -0.32 8.31
CA PHE A 100 -8.35 -1.65 7.74
C PHE A 100 -7.53 -2.72 8.46
N PHE A 101 -6.23 -2.49 8.69
CA PHE A 101 -5.39 -3.45 9.39
C PHE A 101 -5.78 -3.62 10.86
N VAL A 102 -6.16 -2.55 11.55
CA VAL A 102 -6.66 -2.60 12.93
C VAL A 102 -7.98 -3.37 13.00
N GLN A 103 -8.92 -3.08 12.11
CA GLN A 103 -10.20 -3.80 12.04
C GLN A 103 -9.97 -5.29 11.79
N ARG A 104 -9.12 -5.63 10.79
CA ARG A 104 -8.78 -7.01 10.46
C ARG A 104 -8.13 -7.74 11.65
N PHE A 105 -7.27 -7.05 12.39
CA PHE A 105 -6.65 -7.63 13.59
C PHE A 105 -7.67 -7.92 14.68
N ARG A 106 -8.64 -7.01 14.89
CA ARG A 106 -9.70 -7.17 15.92
C ARG A 106 -10.76 -8.21 15.55
N THR A 107 -11.06 -8.38 14.26
CA THR A 107 -12.11 -9.29 13.80
C THR A 107 -11.64 -10.72 13.59
N LEU A 108 -10.33 -10.99 13.65
CA LEU A 108 -9.82 -12.37 13.61
C LEU A 108 -10.11 -13.06 14.94
N PRO A 109 -10.84 -14.20 14.95
CA PRO A 109 -11.02 -15.03 16.13
C PRO A 109 -9.70 -15.42 16.78
N ALA A 110 -9.69 -15.61 18.10
CA ALA A 110 -8.47 -15.90 18.85
C ALA A 110 -7.81 -17.23 18.45
N ASP A 111 -8.61 -18.22 18.08
CA ASP A 111 -8.21 -19.52 17.54
C ASP A 111 -7.49 -19.39 16.18
N LEU A 112 -8.04 -18.58 15.26
CA LEU A 112 -7.41 -18.26 13.98
C LEU A 112 -6.14 -17.41 14.15
N GLN A 113 -6.09 -16.54 15.14
CA GLN A 113 -4.87 -15.83 15.51
C GLN A 113 -3.80 -16.81 16.02
N ALA A 114 -4.18 -17.78 16.85
CA ALA A 114 -3.29 -18.81 17.37
C ALA A 114 -2.76 -19.69 16.23
N CYS A 115 -3.62 -20.16 15.34
CA CYS A 115 -3.28 -20.98 14.17
C CYS A 115 -2.27 -20.27 13.25
N ARG A 116 -2.46 -18.97 12.99
CA ARG A 116 -1.54 -18.14 12.21
C ARG A 116 -0.14 -18.02 12.85
N TYR A 117 -0.06 -18.10 14.19
CA TYR A 117 1.20 -18.15 14.90
C TYR A 117 1.83 -19.54 14.88
N GLN A 118 1.01 -20.60 14.85
CA GLN A 118 1.47 -21.98 14.83
C GLN A 118 2.07 -22.39 13.48
N GLU A 119 1.52 -21.92 12.37
CA GLU A 119 2.03 -22.18 11.02
C GLU A 119 3.45 -21.59 10.79
N SER A 120 3.86 -20.59 11.56
CA SER A 120 5.23 -20.04 11.52
C SER A 120 6.22 -20.77 12.43
N VAL A 121 5.77 -21.85 13.09
CA VAL A 121 6.57 -22.67 14.01
C VAL A 121 6.57 -24.11 13.48
N PRO A 122 7.73 -24.79 13.33
CA PRO A 122 7.80 -26.18 12.89
C PRO A 122 6.95 -27.08 13.79
N ASP A 123 6.31 -28.09 13.18
CA ASP A 123 5.51 -29.08 13.89
C ASP A 123 6.29 -29.72 15.06
N GLY A 124 5.63 -29.82 16.22
CA GLY A 124 6.23 -30.37 17.43
C GLY A 124 7.00 -29.37 18.30
N ALA A 125 7.02 -28.08 17.98
CA ALA A 125 7.73 -27.09 18.78
C ALA A 125 6.92 -26.66 20.03
N PRO A 126 7.57 -26.48 21.20
CA PRO A 126 6.88 -26.11 22.43
C PRO A 126 6.22 -24.74 22.35
N ALA A 127 5.08 -24.55 23.05
CA ALA A 127 4.28 -23.32 23.08
C ALA A 127 5.10 -22.03 23.33
N ARG A 128 6.23 -22.09 24.03
CA ARG A 128 7.21 -21.01 24.19
C ARG A 128 7.72 -20.44 22.86
N LYS A 129 7.81 -21.23 21.77
CA LYS A 129 8.27 -20.75 20.45
C LYS A 129 7.22 -19.85 19.80
N GLY A 130 5.93 -20.12 19.97
CA GLY A 130 4.85 -19.26 19.47
C GLY A 130 4.83 -17.87 20.11
N VAL A 131 5.04 -17.80 21.43
CA VAL A 131 5.12 -16.51 22.16
C VAL A 131 6.35 -15.71 21.72
N ARG A 132 7.51 -16.38 21.55
CA ARG A 132 8.73 -15.73 21.04
C ARG A 132 8.56 -15.21 19.62
N ALA A 133 7.89 -15.97 18.73
CA ALA A 133 7.60 -15.55 17.37
C ALA A 133 6.66 -14.32 17.32
N LYS A 134 5.69 -14.23 18.26
CA LYS A 134 4.84 -13.03 18.41
C LYS A 134 5.69 -11.82 18.83
N ALA A 135 6.45 -11.96 19.89
CA ALA A 135 7.31 -10.87 20.39
C ALA A 135 8.30 -10.41 19.31
N LEU A 136 8.93 -11.34 18.60
CA LEU A 136 9.88 -11.02 17.52
C LEU A 136 9.20 -10.23 16.40
N THR A 137 8.01 -10.63 15.96
CA THR A 137 7.29 -9.89 14.91
C THR A 137 6.96 -8.46 15.35
N VAL A 138 6.49 -8.28 16.59
CA VAL A 138 6.19 -6.94 17.15
C VAL A 138 7.47 -6.11 17.23
N ILE A 139 8.56 -6.67 17.76
CA ILE A 139 9.84 -5.96 17.85
C ILE A 139 10.36 -5.59 16.47
N CYS A 140 10.39 -6.53 15.51
CA CYS A 140 10.86 -6.25 14.15
C CYS A 140 10.01 -5.19 13.43
N SER A 141 8.67 -5.22 13.59
CA SER A 141 7.80 -4.22 12.98
C SER A 141 7.99 -2.83 13.62
N ALA A 142 8.12 -2.76 14.94
CA ALA A 142 8.35 -1.51 15.64
C ALA A 142 9.74 -0.92 15.33
N THR A 143 10.78 -1.74 15.32
CA THR A 143 12.14 -1.28 14.96
C THR A 143 12.24 -0.82 13.52
N ALA A 144 11.63 -1.53 12.58
CA ALA A 144 11.59 -1.12 11.16
C ALA A 144 10.87 0.22 11.00
N ALA A 145 9.70 0.39 11.61
CA ALA A 145 8.95 1.65 11.56
C ALA A 145 9.72 2.80 12.23
N ALA A 146 10.35 2.57 13.38
CA ALA A 146 11.14 3.57 14.08
C ALA A 146 12.39 3.98 13.27
N ALA A 147 13.10 3.03 12.67
CA ALA A 147 14.26 3.31 11.84
C ALA A 147 13.89 4.14 10.60
N LEU A 148 12.78 3.78 9.91
CA LEU A 148 12.30 4.52 8.74
C LEU A 148 11.79 5.91 9.11
N LEU A 149 11.10 6.04 10.24
CA LEU A 149 10.65 7.34 10.74
C LEU A 149 11.86 8.23 11.10
N THR A 150 12.85 7.67 11.80
CA THR A 150 14.09 8.38 12.12
C THR A 150 14.79 8.83 10.84
N PHE A 151 14.92 7.96 9.85
CA PHE A 151 15.48 8.31 8.54
C PHE A 151 14.71 9.47 7.89
N ALA A 152 13.37 9.42 7.86
CA ALA A 152 12.56 10.49 7.30
C ALA A 152 12.78 11.82 8.04
N LEU A 153 12.79 11.79 9.38
CA LEU A 153 12.94 12.98 10.22
C LEU A 153 14.34 13.60 10.15
N THR A 154 15.38 12.79 9.96
CA THR A 154 16.77 13.30 9.92
C THR A 154 17.27 13.61 8.52
N CYS A 155 16.84 12.86 7.49
CA CYS A 155 17.37 12.99 6.14
C CYS A 155 16.44 13.74 5.17
N ILE A 156 15.12 13.72 5.38
CA ILE A 156 14.16 14.35 4.46
C ILE A 156 13.57 15.62 5.03
N ILE A 157 13.02 15.57 6.24
CA ILE A 157 12.29 16.70 6.86
C ILE A 157 13.11 17.99 6.98
N PRO A 158 14.42 17.98 7.26
CA PRO A 158 15.21 19.22 7.30
C PRO A 158 15.21 20.00 5.97
N HIS A 159 15.05 19.30 4.84
CA HIS A 159 15.03 19.90 3.50
C HIS A 159 13.64 20.38 3.07
N VAL A 160 12.58 20.04 3.83
CA VAL A 160 11.21 20.49 3.53
C VAL A 160 11.04 21.94 3.97
N PRO A 161 10.43 22.82 3.14
CA PRO A 161 10.15 24.20 3.52
C PRO A 161 9.38 24.28 4.84
N ALA A 162 9.79 25.20 5.72
CA ALA A 162 9.12 25.42 6.99
C ALA A 162 7.63 25.82 6.81
N GLY A 163 6.82 25.56 7.84
CA GLY A 163 5.39 25.85 7.85
C GLY A 163 4.53 24.62 7.62
N VAL A 164 3.34 24.81 7.03
CA VAL A 164 2.30 23.76 6.86
C VAL A 164 2.83 22.53 6.12
N THR A 165 3.67 22.72 5.11
CA THR A 165 4.25 21.61 4.32
C THR A 165 5.11 20.72 5.19
N ARG A 166 5.99 21.29 6.03
CA ARG A 166 6.86 20.49 6.92
C ARG A 166 6.05 19.72 7.96
N ILE A 167 5.06 20.37 8.59
CA ILE A 167 4.16 19.72 9.55
C ILE A 167 3.42 18.57 8.88
N GLY A 168 2.86 18.81 7.69
CA GLY A 168 2.17 17.79 6.91
C GLY A 168 3.06 16.60 6.56
N CYS A 169 4.31 16.83 6.15
CA CYS A 169 5.28 15.78 5.86
C CYS A 169 5.64 14.94 7.10
N VAL A 170 5.73 15.56 8.29
CA VAL A 170 5.96 14.83 9.55
C VAL A 170 4.76 13.92 9.87
N ILE A 171 3.53 14.45 9.81
CA ILE A 171 2.31 13.67 10.03
C ILE A 171 2.24 12.52 9.02
N TYR A 172 2.53 12.80 7.77
CA TYR A 172 2.56 11.82 6.69
C TYR A 172 3.57 10.69 6.96
N ALA A 173 4.80 11.04 7.38
CA ALA A 173 5.83 10.06 7.71
C ALA A 173 5.40 9.14 8.87
N VAL A 174 4.75 9.69 9.90
CA VAL A 174 4.19 8.89 11.01
C VAL A 174 3.12 7.92 10.52
N LEU A 175 2.19 8.39 9.67
CA LEU A 175 1.10 7.57 9.13
C LEU A 175 1.63 6.41 8.29
N ILE A 176 2.56 6.68 7.35
CA ILE A 176 3.05 5.63 6.46
C ILE A 176 3.92 4.60 7.20
N CYS A 177 4.74 5.01 8.16
CA CYS A 177 5.50 4.09 9.00
C CYS A 177 4.58 3.24 9.91
N SER A 178 3.51 3.83 10.44
CA SER A 178 2.50 3.12 11.23
C SER A 178 1.74 2.10 10.38
N MET A 179 1.38 2.47 9.15
CA MET A 179 0.73 1.57 8.19
C MET A 179 1.62 0.37 7.86
N LEU A 180 2.92 0.59 7.63
CA LEU A 180 3.87 -0.50 7.40
C LEU A 180 3.95 -1.43 8.63
N ALA A 181 4.11 -0.88 9.83
CA ALA A 181 4.18 -1.68 11.06
C ALA A 181 2.94 -2.57 11.22
N LEU A 182 1.74 -1.99 11.04
CA LEU A 182 0.48 -2.72 11.16
C LEU A 182 0.31 -3.78 10.06
N SER A 183 0.80 -3.52 8.85
CA SER A 183 0.80 -4.51 7.77
C SER A 183 1.69 -5.72 8.08
N MET A 184 2.86 -5.50 8.69
CA MET A 184 3.76 -6.57 9.14
C MET A 184 3.13 -7.40 10.28
N LEU A 185 2.39 -6.75 11.17
CA LEU A 185 1.67 -7.43 12.26
C LEU A 185 0.53 -8.33 11.74
N GLN A 186 0.04 -8.13 10.50
CA GLN A 186 -0.90 -9.05 9.87
C GLN A 186 -0.30 -10.44 9.62
N ARG A 187 1.04 -10.58 9.67
CA ARG A 187 1.78 -11.82 9.36
C ARG A 187 1.42 -12.44 8.00
N HIS A 188 0.98 -11.61 7.10
CA HIS A 188 0.69 -11.96 5.72
C HIS A 188 1.71 -11.23 4.84
N GLY A 189 2.68 -11.97 4.29
CA GLY A 189 3.83 -11.40 3.58
C GLY A 189 3.45 -10.44 2.46
N LEU A 190 2.32 -10.69 1.76
CA LEU A 190 1.85 -9.82 0.68
C LEU A 190 1.36 -8.46 1.19
N PHE A 191 0.72 -8.38 2.38
CA PHE A 191 0.38 -7.07 2.95
C PHE A 191 1.62 -6.27 3.30
N ALA A 192 2.61 -6.92 3.92
CA ALA A 192 3.88 -6.27 4.25
C ALA A 192 4.63 -5.83 2.98
N LEU A 193 4.67 -6.67 1.94
CA LEU A 193 5.29 -6.33 0.66
C LEU A 193 4.59 -5.15 -0.02
N GLY A 194 3.26 -5.16 -0.12
CA GLY A 194 2.49 -4.07 -0.73
C GLY A 194 2.69 -2.75 0.02
N ALA A 195 2.66 -2.78 1.35
CA ALA A 195 2.92 -1.61 2.19
C ALA A 195 4.37 -1.10 2.07
N ALA A 196 5.35 -2.00 2.00
CA ALA A 196 6.75 -1.64 1.82
C ALA A 196 7.00 -1.00 0.44
N LEU A 197 6.41 -1.53 -0.62
CA LEU A 197 6.52 -0.95 -1.97
C LEU A 197 5.88 0.45 -2.03
N PHE A 198 4.73 0.65 -1.37
CA PHE A 198 4.09 1.95 -1.29
C PHE A 198 5.01 2.94 -0.53
N LEU A 199 5.47 2.59 0.67
CA LEU A 199 6.40 3.42 1.44
C LEU A 199 7.67 3.74 0.65
N PHE A 200 8.24 2.78 -0.06
CA PHE A 200 9.43 2.98 -0.87
C PHE A 200 9.19 3.99 -2.00
N SER A 201 8.03 3.95 -2.66
CA SER A 201 7.65 4.95 -3.67
C SER A 201 7.63 6.36 -3.08
N ASP A 202 7.11 6.50 -1.86
CA ASP A 202 6.98 7.80 -1.19
C ASP A 202 8.32 8.34 -0.66
N ILE A 203 9.23 7.44 -0.26
CA ILE A 203 10.61 7.82 0.05
C ILE A 203 11.28 8.41 -1.20
N ILE A 204 11.17 7.74 -2.35
CA ILE A 204 11.77 8.25 -3.60
C ILE A 204 11.13 9.58 -4.01
N LEU A 205 9.80 9.67 -3.91
CA LEU A 205 9.05 10.91 -4.22
C LEU A 205 9.51 12.07 -3.35
N SER A 206 9.59 11.86 -2.04
CA SER A 206 10.00 12.88 -1.07
C SER A 206 11.46 13.26 -1.24
N TRP A 207 12.33 12.30 -1.46
CA TRP A 207 13.75 12.53 -1.71
C TRP A 207 13.96 13.36 -2.98
N HIS A 208 13.35 12.91 -4.09
CA HIS A 208 13.42 13.62 -5.38
C HIS A 208 12.91 15.05 -5.30
N ARG A 209 11.89 15.28 -4.48
CA ARG A 209 11.26 16.60 -4.36
C ARG A 209 12.01 17.56 -3.46
N PHE A 210 12.58 17.09 -2.35
CA PHE A 210 13.08 17.95 -1.29
C PHE A 210 14.59 17.86 -1.07
N VAL A 211 15.23 16.73 -1.37
CA VAL A 211 16.64 16.51 -1.08
C VAL A 211 17.50 16.66 -2.33
N SER A 212 17.31 15.78 -3.31
CA SER A 212 18.08 15.83 -4.56
C SER A 212 17.35 15.07 -5.69
N PRO A 213 17.56 15.47 -6.96
CA PRO A 213 17.00 14.78 -8.10
C PRO A 213 17.43 13.30 -8.15
N VAL A 214 16.47 12.39 -8.30
CA VAL A 214 16.72 10.95 -8.45
C VAL A 214 16.57 10.58 -9.92
N PRO A 215 17.61 9.97 -10.55
CA PRO A 215 17.49 9.48 -11.92
C PRO A 215 16.34 8.48 -12.05
N TYR A 216 15.59 8.58 -13.15
CA TYR A 216 14.44 7.71 -13.42
C TYR A 216 13.35 7.68 -12.33
N SER A 217 13.30 8.71 -11.47
CA SER A 217 12.35 8.80 -10.34
C SER A 217 10.91 8.51 -10.76
N LYS A 218 10.47 9.03 -11.89
CA LYS A 218 9.11 8.77 -12.42
C LYS A 218 8.80 7.27 -12.54
N TYR A 219 9.74 6.49 -13.08
CA TYR A 219 9.55 5.05 -13.26
C TYR A 219 9.62 4.32 -11.92
N LEU A 220 10.62 4.63 -11.10
CA LEU A 220 10.81 4.01 -9.78
C LEU A 220 9.59 4.23 -8.89
N ILE A 221 9.11 5.47 -8.78
CA ILE A 221 7.94 5.84 -7.98
C ILE A 221 6.71 5.08 -8.48
N MET A 222 6.42 5.14 -9.78
CA MET A 222 5.15 4.62 -10.27
C MET A 222 5.11 3.08 -10.37
N ILE A 223 6.23 2.42 -10.65
CA ILE A 223 6.29 0.94 -10.65
C ILE A 223 6.06 0.43 -9.22
N THR A 224 6.77 0.98 -8.23
CA THR A 224 6.62 0.55 -6.84
C THR A 224 5.26 0.92 -6.27
N TYR A 225 4.74 2.10 -6.58
CA TYR A 225 3.42 2.56 -6.17
C TYR A 225 2.30 1.66 -6.72
N TYR A 226 2.22 1.49 -8.04
CA TYR A 226 1.18 0.68 -8.66
C TYR A 226 1.26 -0.79 -8.23
N SER A 227 2.47 -1.35 -8.12
CA SER A 227 2.66 -2.71 -7.61
C SER A 227 2.21 -2.83 -6.16
N GLY A 228 2.55 -1.87 -5.31
CA GLY A 228 2.12 -1.82 -3.92
C GLY A 228 0.61 -1.78 -3.77
N GLN A 229 -0.06 -0.86 -4.50
CA GLN A 229 -1.52 -0.70 -4.48
C GLN A 229 -2.23 -1.96 -4.98
N LEU A 230 -1.76 -2.55 -6.08
CA LEU A 230 -2.33 -3.78 -6.64
C LEU A 230 -2.19 -4.96 -5.67
N ILE A 231 -1.02 -5.14 -5.06
CA ILE A 231 -0.77 -6.21 -4.09
C ILE A 231 -1.66 -6.03 -2.85
N LEU A 232 -1.77 -4.83 -2.30
CA LEU A 232 -2.63 -4.53 -1.16
C LEU A 232 -4.10 -4.86 -1.48
N TRP A 233 -4.57 -4.40 -2.63
CA TRP A 233 -5.95 -4.62 -3.08
C TRP A 233 -6.23 -6.11 -3.31
N LEU A 234 -5.39 -6.81 -4.08
CA LEU A 234 -5.53 -8.25 -4.34
C LEU A 234 -5.54 -9.07 -3.06
N THR A 235 -4.65 -8.73 -2.11
CA THR A 235 -4.57 -9.44 -0.84
C THR A 235 -5.81 -9.21 0.02
N ALA A 236 -6.43 -8.01 -0.08
CA ALA A 236 -7.67 -7.69 0.63
C ALA A 236 -8.91 -8.35 0.02
N VAL A 237 -8.92 -8.53 -1.32
CA VAL A 237 -10.03 -9.19 -2.05
C VAL A 237 -9.94 -10.71 -1.98
N ALA A 238 -8.72 -11.27 -1.92
CA ALA A 238 -8.54 -12.70 -1.77
C ALA A 238 -9.28 -13.20 -0.51
N LYS A 239 -10.20 -14.14 -0.69
CA LYS A 239 -10.87 -14.80 0.44
C LYS A 239 -9.81 -15.37 1.36
N ASP A 240 -9.94 -15.11 2.67
CA ASP A 240 -9.01 -15.62 3.66
C ASP A 240 -8.95 -17.17 3.57
N GLU A 241 -7.97 -17.70 2.84
CA GLU A 241 -7.70 -19.14 2.77
C GLU A 241 -7.42 -19.73 4.17
N TYR A 242 -7.00 -18.90 5.11
CA TYR A 242 -6.82 -19.28 6.52
C TYR A 242 -8.12 -19.72 7.20
N LYS A 243 -9.27 -19.10 6.86
CA LYS A 243 -10.57 -19.56 7.38
C LYS A 243 -10.90 -20.98 6.96
N THR A 244 -10.54 -21.35 5.74
CA THR A 244 -10.83 -22.67 5.19
C THR A 244 -9.85 -23.74 5.74
N ARG A 245 -8.58 -23.40 5.95
CA ARG A 245 -7.57 -24.33 6.48
C ARG A 245 -7.76 -24.64 7.96
N CYS A 246 -8.08 -23.65 8.79
CA CYS A 246 -8.28 -23.88 10.23
C CYS A 246 -9.64 -24.54 10.54
N GLN A 247 -10.58 -24.64 9.59
CA GLN A 247 -11.82 -25.37 9.75
C GLN A 247 -11.67 -26.88 9.38
N THR A 248 -10.56 -27.28 8.79
CA THR A 248 -10.26 -28.65 8.38
C THR A 248 -9.25 -29.35 9.29
N CYS A 249 -8.74 -28.68 10.32
CA CYS A 249 -8.01 -29.26 11.46
C CYS A 249 -8.91 -29.34 12.69
#